data_7ddc6801301064520fbd0adf2de73028
#
_entry.id   7ddc6801301064520fbd0adf2de73028
#
_cell.length_a   1.000
_cell.length_b   1.000
_cell.length_c   1.000
_cell.angle_alpha   90.00
_cell.angle_beta   90.00
_cell.angle_gamma   90.00
#
_symmetry.space_group_name_H-M   'P 1'
#
loop_
_entity.id
_entity.type
_entity.pdbx_description
1 polymer ?
#
loop_
_entity_poly.entity_id
_entity_poly.type
_entity_poly.pdbx_seq_one_letter_code
_entity_poly.pdbx_strand_id
1 'polypeptide(L)'
;YNMSLFTDSTRLAEALAKNDADLLEADPLVREQKAIAEYIEKFSAPMKEYNAKRRAFDRIYVRGLCEMYDWAKAPDANFTLRMTYGHVTDLKPRDAVRYDWRTVLDGMFEKESKTESDYFVNERLRQFYEKKDFGRYAREDGKLPTCFLSNNDITGGNSGSGVLNAKGELIGLA
;
A
#
# COMPACT_ATOMS: atom_id res chain seq x y z
N TYR A 1 -12.33 26.70 4.89
CA TYR A 1 -12.64 25.36 4.38
C TYR A 1 -14.12 25.23 4.04
N ASN A 2 -15.03 25.47 4.97
CA ASN A 2 -16.49 25.33 4.77
C ASN A 2 -17.10 26.33 3.75
N MET A 3 -16.35 27.28 3.24
CA MET A 3 -16.79 28.24 2.21
C MET A 3 -16.53 27.75 0.78
N SER A 4 -15.78 26.69 0.59
CA SER A 4 -15.47 26.16 -0.74
C SER A 4 -16.65 25.37 -1.31
N LEU A 5 -16.82 25.44 -2.63
CA LEU A 5 -17.77 24.61 -3.39
C LEU A 5 -17.46 23.12 -3.25
N PHE A 6 -16.19 22.75 -3.13
CA PHE A 6 -15.73 21.36 -3.03
C PHE A 6 -16.11 20.67 -1.71
N THR A 7 -16.65 21.41 -0.74
CA THR A 7 -17.12 20.83 0.53
C THR A 7 -18.62 20.52 0.51
N ASP A 8 -19.33 20.84 -0.58
CA ASP A 8 -20.76 20.62 -0.74
C ASP A 8 -21.04 20.14 -2.17
N SER A 9 -21.43 18.87 -2.28
CA SER A 9 -21.67 18.23 -3.58
C SER A 9 -22.79 18.89 -4.39
N THR A 10 -23.82 19.44 -3.72
CA THR A 10 -24.96 20.09 -4.40
C THR A 10 -24.51 21.43 -5.00
N ARG A 11 -23.82 22.25 -4.22
CA ARG A 11 -23.27 23.54 -4.69
C ARG A 11 -22.29 23.34 -5.83
N LEU A 12 -21.42 22.33 -5.72
CA LEU A 12 -20.47 22.00 -6.79
C LEU A 12 -21.19 21.57 -8.07
N ALA A 13 -22.19 20.69 -7.96
CA ALA A 13 -22.96 20.25 -9.11
C ALA A 13 -23.70 21.42 -9.81
N GLU A 14 -24.26 22.33 -9.05
CA GLU A 14 -24.91 23.54 -9.61
C GLU A 14 -23.93 24.46 -10.33
N ALA A 15 -22.74 24.67 -9.76
CA ALA A 15 -21.69 25.48 -10.38
C ALA A 15 -21.20 24.86 -11.70
N LEU A 16 -21.00 23.54 -11.72
CA LEU A 16 -20.59 22.80 -12.91
C LEU A 16 -21.69 22.81 -13.99
N ALA A 17 -22.96 22.66 -13.61
CA ALA A 17 -24.09 22.69 -14.54
C ALA A 17 -24.24 24.06 -15.23
N LYS A 18 -23.89 25.16 -14.55
CA LYS A 18 -23.86 26.51 -15.11
C LYS A 18 -22.64 26.81 -15.97
N ASN A 19 -21.65 25.95 -15.94
CA ASN A 19 -20.34 26.15 -16.60
C ASN A 19 -19.70 27.50 -16.23
N ASP A 20 -19.84 27.90 -14.94
CA ASP A 20 -19.39 29.16 -14.42
C ASP A 20 -17.93 29.04 -13.97
N ALA A 21 -17.04 29.36 -14.87
CA ALA A 21 -15.59 29.31 -14.63
C ALA A 21 -15.17 30.36 -13.57
N ASP A 22 -15.80 31.54 -13.57
CA ASP A 22 -15.45 32.63 -12.66
C ASP A 22 -15.78 32.23 -11.22
N LEU A 23 -16.90 31.56 -11.01
CA LEU A 23 -17.28 31.04 -9.70
C LEU A 23 -16.29 29.98 -9.17
N LEU A 24 -15.82 29.10 -10.04
CA LEU A 24 -14.79 28.12 -9.68
C LEU A 24 -13.43 28.79 -9.39
N GLU A 25 -13.07 29.77 -10.18
CA GLU A 25 -11.80 30.53 -9.97
C GLU A 25 -11.80 31.37 -8.70
N ALA A 26 -12.97 31.87 -8.30
CA ALA A 26 -13.16 32.61 -7.06
C ALA A 26 -13.17 31.74 -5.80
N ASP A 27 -13.28 30.40 -5.96
CA ASP A 27 -13.35 29.48 -4.84
C ASP A 27 -12.08 29.52 -3.97
N PRO A 28 -12.20 29.58 -2.64
CA PRO A 28 -11.06 29.68 -1.73
C PRO A 28 -10.02 28.57 -1.91
N LEU A 29 -10.46 27.30 -2.11
CA LEU A 29 -9.52 26.19 -2.32
C LEU A 29 -8.79 26.27 -3.65
N VAL A 30 -9.49 26.71 -4.72
CA VAL A 30 -8.86 26.90 -6.04
C VAL A 30 -7.83 28.02 -5.99
N ARG A 31 -8.16 29.13 -5.32
CA ARG A 31 -7.21 30.24 -5.14
C ARG A 31 -5.99 29.84 -4.34
N GLU A 32 -6.16 29.11 -3.27
CA GLU A 32 -5.07 28.59 -2.46
C GLU A 32 -4.19 27.60 -3.25
N GLN A 33 -4.82 26.69 -3.99
CA GLN A 33 -4.12 25.76 -4.88
C GLN A 33 -3.28 26.49 -5.94
N LYS A 34 -3.83 27.55 -6.56
CA LYS A 34 -3.09 28.37 -7.53
C LYS A 34 -1.89 29.06 -6.87
N ALA A 35 -2.09 29.65 -5.70
CA ALA A 35 -1.00 30.33 -4.98
C ALA A 35 0.12 29.37 -4.59
N ILE A 36 -0.22 28.15 -4.15
CA ILE A 36 0.77 27.11 -3.86
C ILE A 36 1.50 26.67 -5.13
N ALA A 37 0.78 26.48 -6.25
CA ALA A 37 1.39 26.11 -7.52
C ALA A 37 2.37 27.18 -8.02
N GLU A 38 2.00 28.44 -7.96
CA GLU A 38 2.88 29.56 -8.31
C GLU A 38 4.12 29.63 -7.40
N TYR A 39 3.93 29.38 -6.09
CA TYR A 39 5.06 29.33 -5.16
C TYR A 39 6.03 28.19 -5.49
N ILE A 40 5.51 27.00 -5.77
CA ILE A 40 6.32 25.83 -6.16
C ILE A 40 7.05 26.09 -7.47
N GLU A 41 6.41 26.75 -8.44
CA GLU A 41 7.03 27.03 -9.75
C GLU A 41 8.29 27.89 -9.66
N LYS A 42 8.35 28.80 -8.68
CA LYS A 42 9.57 29.61 -8.43
C LYS A 42 10.82 28.76 -8.17
N PHE A 43 10.63 27.55 -7.66
CA PHE A 43 11.71 26.61 -7.36
C PHE A 43 11.89 25.53 -8.45
N SER A 44 10.98 25.48 -9.43
CA SER A 44 10.95 24.39 -10.41
C SER A 44 12.19 24.37 -11.31
N ALA A 45 12.67 25.51 -11.77
CA ALA A 45 13.84 25.60 -12.66
C ALA A 45 15.14 25.17 -11.96
N PRO A 46 15.50 25.74 -10.78
CA PRO A 46 16.66 25.26 -10.01
C PRO A 46 16.58 23.79 -9.64
N MET A 47 15.37 23.30 -9.30
CA MET A 47 15.16 21.89 -8.96
C MET A 47 15.31 20.96 -10.16
N LYS A 48 14.93 21.38 -11.37
CA LYS A 48 15.15 20.59 -12.59
C LYS A 48 16.64 20.33 -12.83
N GLU A 49 17.46 21.39 -12.75
CA GLU A 49 18.90 21.28 -12.92
C GLU A 49 19.53 20.41 -11.82
N TYR A 50 19.18 20.66 -10.56
CA TYR A 50 19.64 19.86 -9.44
C TYR A 50 19.28 18.38 -9.61
N ASN A 51 18.02 18.07 -9.93
CA ASN A 51 17.56 16.71 -10.11
C ASN A 51 18.20 16.01 -11.33
N ALA A 52 18.55 16.75 -12.37
CA ALA A 52 19.30 16.19 -13.52
C ALA A 52 20.71 15.77 -13.10
N LYS A 53 21.42 16.62 -12.36
CA LYS A 53 22.76 16.32 -11.83
C LYS A 53 22.69 15.16 -10.82
N ARG A 54 21.75 15.20 -9.89
CA ARG A 54 21.52 14.13 -8.92
C ARG A 54 21.31 12.79 -9.59
N ARG A 55 20.41 12.69 -10.59
CA ARG A 55 20.17 11.43 -11.32
C ARG A 55 21.41 10.89 -12.01
N ALA A 56 22.29 11.76 -12.50
CA ALA A 56 23.56 11.32 -13.09
C ALA A 56 24.48 10.67 -12.03
N PHE A 57 24.59 11.29 -10.85
CA PHE A 57 25.38 10.75 -9.74
C PHE A 57 24.73 9.50 -9.13
N ASP A 58 23.41 9.45 -8.99
CA ASP A 58 22.69 8.29 -8.50
C ASP A 58 22.97 7.04 -9.35
N ARG A 59 23.06 7.20 -10.68
CA ARG A 59 23.42 6.09 -11.58
C ARG A 59 24.81 5.53 -11.28
N ILE A 60 25.78 6.39 -11.06
CA ILE A 60 27.18 6.00 -10.77
C ILE A 60 27.21 5.32 -9.39
N TYR A 61 26.55 5.91 -8.39
CA TYR A 61 26.47 5.39 -7.05
C TYR A 61 25.79 4.01 -7.00
N VAL A 62 24.63 3.88 -7.63
CA VAL A 62 23.89 2.61 -7.69
C VAL A 62 24.70 1.54 -8.42
N ARG A 63 25.38 1.91 -9.52
CA ARG A 63 26.29 0.98 -10.22
C ARG A 63 27.40 0.48 -9.30
N GLY A 64 28.04 1.38 -8.55
CA GLY A 64 29.06 1.00 -7.58
C GLY A 64 28.54 0.07 -6.49
N LEU A 65 27.33 0.33 -5.97
CA LEU A 65 26.67 -0.58 -5.03
C LEU A 65 26.39 -1.96 -5.64
N CYS A 66 25.89 -2.00 -6.87
CA CYS A 66 25.63 -3.27 -7.56
C CYS A 66 26.92 -4.09 -7.77
N GLU A 67 28.00 -3.43 -8.16
CA GLU A 67 29.31 -4.09 -8.32
C GLU A 67 29.87 -4.58 -6.98
N MET A 68 29.70 -3.81 -5.88
CA MET A 68 30.13 -4.22 -4.55
C MET A 68 29.34 -5.42 -3.97
N TYR A 69 28.07 -5.54 -4.31
CA TYR A 69 27.16 -6.59 -3.81
C TYR A 69 26.84 -7.66 -4.85
N ASP A 70 27.67 -7.76 -5.90
CA ASP A 70 27.55 -8.76 -6.97
C ASP A 70 26.15 -8.80 -7.61
N TRP A 71 25.58 -7.60 -7.83
CA TRP A 71 24.23 -7.41 -8.40
C TRP A 71 23.08 -8.06 -7.60
N ALA A 72 23.32 -8.41 -6.35
CA ALA A 72 22.33 -9.03 -5.46
C ALA A 72 21.32 -8.04 -4.83
N LYS A 73 21.17 -6.84 -5.40
CA LYS A 73 20.23 -5.83 -4.92
C LYS A 73 19.01 -5.73 -5.82
N ALA A 74 17.83 -5.83 -5.22
CA ALA A 74 16.59 -5.61 -5.95
C ALA A 74 16.37 -4.13 -6.26
N PRO A 75 15.86 -3.78 -7.44
CA PRO A 75 15.54 -2.39 -7.80
C PRO A 75 14.25 -1.94 -7.11
N ASP A 76 14.15 -0.65 -6.81
CA ASP A 76 12.90 -0.02 -6.37
C ASP A 76 11.84 -0.01 -7.48
N ALA A 77 10.58 0.13 -7.07
CA ALA A 77 9.46 0.28 -7.98
C ALA A 77 9.57 1.59 -8.80
N ASN A 78 9.36 1.48 -10.10
CA ASN A 78 9.43 2.60 -11.05
C ASN A 78 8.24 2.60 -12.03
N PHE A 79 7.10 2.03 -11.62
CA PHE A 79 5.88 1.86 -12.42
C PHE A 79 6.01 0.90 -13.62
N THR A 80 7.09 0.12 -13.70
CA THR A 80 7.19 -0.98 -14.64
C THR A 80 6.82 -2.30 -13.98
N LEU A 81 6.39 -3.28 -14.79
CA LEU A 81 6.12 -4.62 -14.29
C LEU A 81 7.39 -5.24 -13.73
N ARG A 82 7.33 -5.68 -12.47
CA ARG A 82 8.40 -6.40 -11.79
C ARG A 82 7.86 -7.71 -11.25
N MET A 83 8.70 -8.70 -11.24
CA MET A 83 8.45 -9.95 -10.54
C MET A 83 9.52 -10.13 -9.46
N THR A 84 9.07 -10.36 -8.23
CA THR A 84 9.92 -10.85 -7.14
C THR A 84 9.53 -12.28 -6.82
N TYR A 85 10.48 -13.08 -6.39
CA TYR A 85 10.23 -14.47 -6.02
C TYR A 85 10.94 -14.81 -4.71
N GLY A 86 10.41 -15.80 -4.02
CA GLY A 86 10.92 -16.22 -2.73
C GLY A 86 10.17 -17.46 -2.23
N HIS A 87 10.32 -17.74 -0.96
CA HIS A 87 9.69 -18.88 -0.29
C HIS A 87 8.87 -18.41 0.89
N VAL A 88 7.80 -19.12 1.18
CA VAL A 88 7.08 -18.97 2.44
C VAL A 88 7.99 -19.48 3.57
N THR A 89 8.25 -18.64 4.56
CA THR A 89 9.21 -18.94 5.63
C THR A 89 8.92 -18.15 6.90
N ASP A 90 9.45 -18.64 8.01
CA ASP A 90 9.41 -17.93 9.29
C ASP A 90 10.29 -16.68 9.27
N LEU A 91 10.00 -15.77 10.18
CA LEU A 91 10.85 -14.62 10.47
C LEU A 91 11.52 -14.78 11.85
N LYS A 92 12.83 -14.67 11.88
CA LYS A 92 13.64 -14.63 13.10
C LYS A 92 14.28 -13.26 13.24
N PRO A 93 13.61 -12.27 13.84
CA PRO A 93 14.08 -10.88 13.85
C PRO A 93 15.26 -10.67 14.81
N ARG A 94 15.42 -11.51 15.83
CA ARG A 94 16.51 -11.48 16.83
C ARG A 94 16.61 -12.83 17.53
N ASP A 95 17.65 -12.96 18.36
CA ASP A 95 17.86 -14.16 19.18
C ASP A 95 16.63 -14.50 20.02
N ALA A 96 16.31 -15.80 20.11
CA ALA A 96 15.18 -16.37 20.82
C ALA A 96 13.77 -15.90 20.40
N VAL A 97 13.62 -15.14 19.30
CA VAL A 97 12.33 -14.69 18.78
C VAL A 97 12.10 -15.28 17.38
N ARG A 98 10.98 -15.97 17.22
CA ARG A 98 10.54 -16.52 15.95
C ARG A 98 9.07 -16.19 15.74
N TYR A 99 8.74 -15.61 14.60
CA TYR A 99 7.38 -15.52 14.07
C TYR A 99 7.16 -16.67 13.11
N ASP A 100 6.08 -17.41 13.31
CA ASP A 100 5.68 -18.48 12.41
C ASP A 100 5.32 -17.91 11.03
N TRP A 101 5.48 -18.72 10.00
CA TRP A 101 5.26 -18.31 8.61
C TRP A 101 3.80 -17.91 8.30
N ARG A 102 2.85 -18.26 9.20
CA ARG A 102 1.43 -17.93 9.00
C ARG A 102 0.77 -17.44 10.27
N THR A 103 -0.29 -16.66 10.09
CA THR A 103 -1.31 -16.43 11.12
C THR A 103 -2.60 -17.15 10.77
N VAL A 104 -3.43 -17.36 11.75
CA VAL A 104 -4.72 -18.06 11.64
C VAL A 104 -5.84 -17.20 12.20
N LEU A 105 -7.08 -17.52 11.82
CA LEU A 105 -8.26 -16.75 12.22
C LEU A 105 -8.43 -16.67 13.75
N ASP A 106 -7.89 -17.62 14.51
CA ASP A 106 -7.90 -17.62 15.98
C ASP A 106 -7.40 -16.28 16.55
N GLY A 107 -6.31 -15.73 16.01
CA GLY A 107 -5.72 -14.48 16.47
C GLY A 107 -6.63 -13.24 16.27
N MET A 108 -7.62 -13.29 15.38
CA MET A 108 -8.63 -12.26 15.26
C MET A 108 -9.60 -12.30 16.46
N PHE A 109 -10.03 -13.48 16.89
CA PHE A 109 -10.91 -13.64 18.03
C PHE A 109 -10.20 -13.36 19.36
N GLU A 110 -8.90 -13.63 19.47
CA GLU A 110 -8.10 -13.26 20.65
C GLU A 110 -8.07 -11.76 20.91
N LYS A 111 -8.19 -10.94 19.84
CA LYS A 111 -8.17 -9.48 19.92
C LYS A 111 -9.56 -8.86 19.94
N GLU A 112 -10.60 -9.64 19.84
CA GLU A 112 -11.97 -9.13 19.74
C GLU A 112 -12.31 -8.15 20.86
N SER A 113 -12.88 -7.01 20.50
CA SER A 113 -13.41 -6.02 21.41
C SER A 113 -14.83 -5.61 21.00
N LYS A 114 -15.71 -5.47 22.00
CA LYS A 114 -17.07 -4.94 21.78
C LYS A 114 -17.12 -3.42 21.87
N THR A 115 -16.06 -2.80 22.38
CA THR A 115 -15.99 -1.35 22.60
C THR A 115 -15.15 -0.63 21.57
N GLU A 116 -14.23 -1.34 20.91
CA GLU A 116 -13.35 -0.80 19.89
C GLU A 116 -13.76 -1.31 18.51
N SER A 117 -14.19 -0.40 17.65
CA SER A 117 -14.70 -0.72 16.31
C SER A 117 -13.71 -1.50 15.44
N ASP A 118 -12.42 -1.22 15.59
CA ASP A 118 -11.36 -1.83 14.79
C ASP A 118 -11.16 -3.33 15.10
N TYR A 119 -11.61 -3.76 16.28
CA TYR A 119 -11.54 -5.14 16.75
C TYR A 119 -12.89 -5.83 16.82
N PHE A 120 -13.90 -5.23 16.21
CA PHE A 120 -15.23 -5.84 16.16
C PHE A 120 -15.26 -7.03 15.20
N VAL A 121 -15.74 -8.18 15.66
CA VAL A 121 -15.93 -9.38 14.84
C VAL A 121 -17.38 -9.51 14.43
N ASN A 122 -17.63 -9.60 13.12
CA ASN A 122 -18.96 -9.79 12.58
C ASN A 122 -19.55 -11.14 13.03
N GLU A 123 -20.83 -11.14 13.41
CA GLU A 123 -21.54 -12.32 13.93
C GLU A 123 -21.55 -13.49 12.93
N ARG A 124 -21.67 -13.22 11.63
CA ARG A 124 -21.62 -14.27 10.61
C ARG A 124 -20.25 -14.96 10.56
N LEU A 125 -19.16 -14.18 10.71
CA LEU A 125 -17.81 -14.74 10.76
C LEU A 125 -17.63 -15.60 12.02
N ARG A 126 -18.19 -15.18 13.15
CA ARG A 126 -18.21 -15.96 14.39
C ARG A 126 -18.87 -17.32 14.18
N GLN A 127 -20.04 -17.36 13.55
CA GLN A 127 -20.75 -18.60 13.26
C GLN A 127 -19.94 -19.56 12.40
N PHE A 128 -19.22 -19.07 11.39
CA PHE A 128 -18.30 -19.90 10.59
C PHE A 128 -17.12 -20.42 11.42
N TYR A 129 -16.58 -19.57 12.28
CA TYR A 129 -15.46 -19.93 13.15
C TYR A 129 -15.84 -21.02 14.17
N GLU A 130 -16.97 -20.86 14.85
CA GLU A 130 -17.47 -21.81 15.84
C GLU A 130 -17.80 -23.18 15.21
N LYS A 131 -18.39 -23.18 14.03
CA LYS A 131 -18.69 -24.37 13.25
C LYS A 131 -17.49 -24.96 12.53
N LYS A 132 -16.36 -24.27 12.51
CA LYS A 132 -15.17 -24.59 11.68
C LYS A 132 -15.52 -24.79 10.20
N ASP A 133 -16.52 -24.06 9.72
CA ASP A 133 -16.98 -24.11 8.34
C ASP A 133 -16.17 -23.16 7.46
N PHE A 134 -14.96 -23.60 7.12
CA PHE A 134 -14.01 -22.86 6.31
C PHE A 134 -13.95 -23.35 4.85
N GLY A 135 -14.84 -24.30 4.49
CA GLY A 135 -14.91 -24.87 3.17
C GLY A 135 -13.54 -25.39 2.70
N ARG A 136 -13.22 -25.15 1.43
CA ARG A 136 -11.94 -25.57 0.82
C ARG A 136 -10.69 -24.88 1.38
N TYR A 137 -10.86 -23.85 2.19
CA TYR A 137 -9.76 -23.06 2.75
C TYR A 137 -9.28 -23.59 4.11
N ALA A 138 -10.01 -24.54 4.69
CA ALA A 138 -9.57 -25.24 5.89
C ALA A 138 -8.27 -26.00 5.63
N ARG A 139 -7.35 -25.92 6.58
CA ARG A 139 -6.13 -26.73 6.55
C ARG A 139 -6.39 -28.08 7.24
N GLU A 140 -5.46 -29.02 7.08
CA GLU A 140 -5.54 -30.35 7.72
C GLU A 140 -5.63 -30.27 9.25
N ASP A 141 -5.05 -29.23 9.86
CA ASP A 141 -5.14 -28.92 11.28
C ASP A 141 -6.49 -28.28 11.71
N GLY A 142 -7.43 -28.13 10.78
CA GLY A 142 -8.75 -27.53 11.03
C GLY A 142 -8.71 -26.01 11.22
N LYS A 143 -7.61 -25.34 10.91
CA LYS A 143 -7.44 -23.90 11.04
C LYS A 143 -7.59 -23.20 9.69
N LEU A 144 -8.04 -21.94 9.74
CA LEU A 144 -8.10 -21.05 8.58
C LEU A 144 -6.89 -20.09 8.59
N PRO A 145 -5.94 -20.23 7.66
CA PRO A 145 -4.86 -19.25 7.50
C PRO A 145 -5.42 -17.89 7.07
N THR A 146 -4.89 -16.82 7.63
CA THR A 146 -5.27 -15.43 7.30
C THR A 146 -4.16 -14.67 6.62
N CYS A 147 -2.92 -14.80 7.10
CA CYS A 147 -1.75 -14.19 6.47
C CYS A 147 -0.59 -15.17 6.45
N PHE A 148 0.37 -14.92 5.60
CA PHE A 148 1.63 -15.67 5.56
C PHE A 148 2.82 -14.74 5.34
N LEU A 149 3.99 -15.20 5.73
CA LEU A 149 5.27 -14.53 5.52
C LEU A 149 6.02 -15.17 4.35
N SER A 150 6.72 -14.36 3.59
CA SER A 150 7.65 -14.83 2.58
C SER A 150 8.93 -13.99 2.60
N ASN A 151 10.00 -14.51 2.03
CA ASN A 151 11.27 -13.80 1.90
C ASN A 151 11.42 -13.10 0.54
N ASN A 152 10.32 -12.76 -0.10
CA ASN A 152 10.32 -11.95 -1.30
C ASN A 152 10.89 -10.55 -0.98
N ASP A 153 11.66 -10.01 -1.92
CA ASP A 153 12.13 -8.63 -1.83
C ASP A 153 11.05 -7.68 -2.35
N ILE A 154 10.30 -7.09 -1.42
CA ILE A 154 9.22 -6.13 -1.71
C ILE A 154 9.37 -4.87 -0.88
N THR A 155 8.86 -3.76 -1.39
CA THR A 155 8.87 -2.46 -0.74
C THR A 155 7.57 -1.70 -1.05
N GLY A 156 7.49 -0.42 -0.72
CA GLY A 156 6.33 0.42 -1.03
C GLY A 156 5.95 0.36 -2.51
N GLY A 157 4.66 0.29 -2.80
CA GLY A 157 4.12 0.13 -4.15
C GLY A 157 3.73 -1.31 -4.53
N ASN A 158 4.17 -2.32 -3.75
CA ASN A 158 3.74 -3.70 -3.96
C ASN A 158 2.36 -4.01 -3.35
N SER A 159 1.83 -3.12 -2.53
CA SER A 159 0.53 -3.29 -1.87
C SER A 159 -0.59 -3.58 -2.87
N GLY A 160 -1.36 -4.65 -2.63
CA GLY A 160 -2.43 -5.12 -3.50
C GLY A 160 -1.97 -5.98 -4.68
N SER A 161 -0.67 -6.20 -4.86
CA SER A 161 -0.16 -7.11 -5.90
C SER A 161 -0.51 -8.56 -5.60
N GLY A 162 -0.88 -9.32 -6.65
CA GLY A 162 -1.18 -10.74 -6.51
C GLY A 162 0.06 -11.57 -6.17
N VAL A 163 -0.08 -12.43 -5.16
CA VAL A 163 0.93 -13.43 -4.83
C VAL A 163 0.55 -14.76 -5.47
N LEU A 164 1.42 -15.29 -6.30
CA LEU A 164 1.18 -16.51 -7.07
C LEU A 164 2.08 -17.65 -6.57
N ASN A 165 1.56 -18.86 -6.63
CA ASN A 165 2.39 -20.04 -6.41
C ASN A 165 3.14 -20.44 -7.70
N ALA A 166 3.95 -21.50 -7.63
CA ALA A 166 4.74 -21.99 -8.78
C ALA A 166 3.89 -22.48 -9.97
N LYS A 167 2.57 -22.67 -9.79
CA LYS A 167 1.63 -23.03 -10.84
C LYS A 167 0.92 -21.81 -11.46
N GLY A 168 1.20 -20.60 -10.96
CA GLY A 168 0.52 -19.37 -11.38
C GLY A 168 -0.85 -19.18 -10.74
N GLU A 169 -1.18 -19.93 -9.70
CA GLU A 169 -2.45 -19.78 -8.97
C GLU A 169 -2.34 -18.67 -7.94
N LEU A 170 -3.36 -17.81 -7.85
CA LEU A 170 -3.43 -16.74 -6.86
C LEU A 170 -3.60 -17.34 -5.45
N ILE A 171 -2.66 -17.06 -4.56
CA ILE A 171 -2.65 -17.56 -3.18
C ILE A 171 -2.74 -16.47 -2.12
N GLY A 172 -2.65 -15.21 -2.52
CA GLY A 172 -2.74 -14.08 -1.61
C GLY A 172 -2.51 -12.74 -2.27
N LEU A 173 -2.51 -11.70 -1.46
CA LEU A 173 -2.22 -10.33 -1.85
C LEU A 173 -1.09 -9.78 -0.95
N ALA A 174 -0.21 -9.00 -1.55
CA ALA A 174 0.85 -8.32 -0.83
C ALA A 174 0.31 -7.08 -0.09
#